data_e079021c22a33d2ea2d52bd441c179e9
#
_entry.id   e079021c22a33d2ea2d52bd441c179e9
#
_cell.length_a   1.000
_cell.length_b   1.000
_cell.length_c   1.000
_cell.angle_alpha   90.00
_cell.angle_beta   90.00
_cell.angle_gamma   90.00
#
_symmetry.space_group_name_H-M   'P 1'
#
loop_
_entity.id
_entity.type
_entity.pdbx_description
1 polymer ?
#
loop_
_entity_poly.entity_id
_entity_poly.type
_entity_poly.pdbx_seq_one_letter_code
_entity_poly.pdbx_strand_id
1 'polypeptide(L)'
;MGKPTGFLEIERRGPTPRPVPVRLRDWREVYQAQSDEAVQAQGARCMDCGIPFCMQGCPLGNRIPVFNDLVYRGRWDEAAEQLLDTNNFPEFTGRLCPAPCESACVLGISSDPVTIERLEYEVIEHAYARGLDVQRTSETSSGRRVAVVGSGPAGLAAAAQLLSAGHHVEVFERADAIGGLLRYGIPEFKLEKAVLDRRLAAMSAAGVVFHPSTPIGEDGTSLDALRERFDAVILAIGSTRPRLIPLPGADLTGVYPAMTYLEAANRAVRDERASTIDASGRHVIILGGGDTGADCLGTAHRQGAASVTQIEIMEEPPHQRPHDQPWPTMARLFKVTSAHEEGGERRFATETLEFHGETEVREIVLRDNHSGEVNAARADLVLIAAGFVGPELTALGIDAPALVTTRDTIAVDEHWRLAALTGETPVFACGDAVRGQSLIVWAIAEGRSAAAAVDAYLAGDSRLGAPVTPYALSW
;
A
#
# COMPACT_ATOMS: atom_id res chain seq x y z
N MET A 1 4.72 11.26 28.06
CA MET A 1 6.04 11.80 27.62
C MET A 1 7.05 10.67 27.62
N GLY A 2 7.75 10.44 26.50
CA GLY A 2 8.89 9.55 26.48
C GLY A 2 9.94 9.92 27.55
N LYS A 3 11.11 9.32 27.53
CA LYS A 3 12.20 9.74 28.42
C LYS A 3 12.61 11.16 28.03
N PRO A 4 12.60 12.17 28.94
CA PRO A 4 12.88 13.58 28.58
C PRO A 4 14.18 13.83 27.82
N THR A 5 15.19 12.98 28.04
CA THR A 5 16.50 13.02 27.40
C THR A 5 16.75 11.83 26.47
N GLY A 6 15.74 10.98 26.22
CA GLY A 6 15.88 9.74 25.47
C GLY A 6 16.43 9.96 24.06
N PHE A 7 16.02 11.00 23.37
CA PHE A 7 16.51 11.36 22.05
C PHE A 7 17.99 11.79 22.01
N LEU A 8 18.57 12.15 23.13
CA LEU A 8 19.99 12.49 23.28
C LEU A 8 20.85 11.28 23.65
N GLU A 9 20.27 10.29 24.33
CA GLU A 9 20.99 9.17 24.94
C GLU A 9 20.84 7.87 24.16
N ILE A 10 19.76 7.72 23.40
CA ILE A 10 19.41 6.49 22.72
C ILE A 10 19.53 6.69 21.21
N GLU A 11 20.40 5.91 20.57
CA GLU A 11 20.52 5.90 19.11
C GLU A 11 19.29 5.28 18.44
N ARG A 12 18.97 5.72 17.21
CA ARG A 12 17.96 5.07 16.39
C ARG A 12 18.42 3.67 15.99
N ARG A 13 17.59 2.67 16.29
CA ARG A 13 17.84 1.28 15.89
C ARG A 13 16.56 0.67 15.33
N GLY A 14 16.60 0.28 14.07
CA GLY A 14 15.56 -0.50 13.43
C GLY A 14 15.68 -2.00 13.72
N PRO A 15 14.74 -2.82 13.22
CA PRO A 15 14.82 -4.27 13.31
C PRO A 15 16.00 -4.80 12.50
N THR A 16 16.62 -5.88 12.99
CA THR A 16 17.73 -6.54 12.29
C THR A 16 17.19 -7.38 11.13
N PRO A 17 17.66 -7.20 9.88
CA PRO A 17 17.27 -8.08 8.80
C PRO A 17 17.90 -9.47 8.95
N ARG A 18 17.22 -10.50 8.47
CA ARG A 18 17.81 -11.83 8.33
C ARG A 18 18.98 -11.77 7.32
N PRO A 19 20.06 -12.56 7.52
CA PRO A 19 21.19 -12.57 6.58
C PRO A 19 20.74 -12.85 5.14
N VAL A 20 21.29 -12.12 4.17
CA VAL A 20 20.93 -12.23 2.75
C VAL A 20 20.95 -13.69 2.23
N PRO A 21 22.00 -14.51 2.50
CA PRO A 21 22.03 -15.89 2.00
C PRO A 21 20.95 -16.81 2.60
N VAL A 22 20.35 -16.40 3.72
CA VAL A 22 19.25 -17.13 4.38
C VAL A 22 17.92 -16.70 3.77
N ARG A 23 17.66 -15.40 3.72
CA ARG A 23 16.36 -14.87 3.30
C ARG A 23 16.08 -15.07 1.79
N LEU A 24 17.10 -15.25 0.97
CA LEU A 24 16.94 -15.60 -0.45
C LEU A 24 16.50 -17.05 -0.69
N ARG A 25 16.50 -17.91 0.34
CA ARG A 25 16.10 -19.33 0.23
C ARG A 25 14.65 -19.58 0.58
N ASP A 26 13.95 -18.55 1.05
CA ASP A 26 12.55 -18.62 1.44
C ASP A 26 11.80 -17.32 1.10
N TRP A 27 10.49 -17.31 1.39
CA TRP A 27 9.60 -16.19 1.16
C TRP A 27 9.16 -15.48 2.45
N ARG A 28 9.77 -15.81 3.61
CA ARG A 28 9.42 -15.21 4.90
C ARG A 28 9.83 -13.76 5.00
N GLU A 29 9.15 -13.01 5.85
CA GLU A 29 9.46 -11.61 6.14
C GLU A 29 10.95 -11.41 6.45
N VAL A 30 11.49 -10.30 5.97
CA VAL A 30 12.93 -10.01 6.01
C VAL A 30 13.42 -9.73 7.42
N TYR A 31 12.62 -9.04 8.24
CA TYR A 31 13.06 -8.53 9.54
C TYR A 31 12.76 -9.49 10.68
N GLN A 32 13.69 -9.52 11.66
CA GLN A 32 13.55 -10.30 12.88
C GLN A 32 12.74 -9.53 13.92
N ALA A 33 12.06 -10.26 14.82
CA ALA A 33 11.42 -9.67 15.98
C ALA A 33 12.45 -8.98 16.89
N GLN A 34 12.06 -7.87 17.50
CA GLN A 34 12.85 -7.15 18.49
C GLN A 34 12.40 -7.55 19.91
N SER A 35 13.26 -7.37 20.92
CA SER A 35 12.83 -7.50 22.31
C SER A 35 12.02 -6.28 22.75
N ASP A 36 11.14 -6.46 23.72
CA ASP A 36 10.32 -5.39 24.28
C ASP A 36 11.18 -4.22 24.76
N GLU A 37 12.31 -4.49 25.40
CA GLU A 37 13.23 -3.46 25.91
C GLU A 37 13.83 -2.65 24.76
N ALA A 38 14.15 -3.28 23.63
CA ALA A 38 14.67 -2.60 22.45
C ALA A 38 13.60 -1.69 21.83
N VAL A 39 12.37 -2.16 21.73
CA VAL A 39 11.23 -1.38 21.21
C VAL A 39 10.88 -0.23 22.15
N GLN A 40 10.80 -0.47 23.45
CA GLN A 40 10.55 0.55 24.48
C GLN A 40 11.63 1.64 24.45
N ALA A 41 12.90 1.28 24.25
CA ALA A 41 13.99 2.22 24.09
C ALA A 41 13.78 3.13 22.85
N GLN A 42 13.24 2.61 21.75
CA GLN A 42 12.92 3.43 20.57
C GLN A 42 11.73 4.37 20.84
N GLY A 43 10.70 3.92 21.54
CA GLY A 43 9.59 4.76 22.01
C GLY A 43 10.05 5.92 22.93
N ALA A 44 11.05 5.64 23.77
CA ALA A 44 11.66 6.65 24.68
C ALA A 44 12.33 7.83 23.95
N ARG A 45 12.67 7.68 22.64
CA ARG A 45 13.26 8.76 21.82
C ARG A 45 12.26 9.86 21.45
N CYS A 46 10.95 9.63 21.64
CA CYS A 46 9.94 10.61 21.32
C CYS A 46 10.03 11.83 22.25
N MET A 47 10.18 13.03 21.67
CA MET A 47 10.29 14.29 22.42
C MET A 47 8.94 14.81 22.94
N ASP A 48 7.81 14.20 22.53
CA ASP A 48 6.45 14.68 22.81
C ASP A 48 6.29 16.18 22.48
N CYS A 49 6.51 16.51 21.23
CA CYS A 49 6.52 17.90 20.76
C CYS A 49 5.18 18.59 20.98
N GLY A 50 5.18 19.85 21.44
CA GLY A 50 3.96 20.64 21.59
C GLY A 50 3.20 20.85 20.27
N ILE A 51 3.89 20.81 19.13
CA ILE A 51 3.32 20.72 17.77
C ILE A 51 3.88 19.46 17.12
N PRO A 52 3.17 18.35 17.17
CA PRO A 52 3.65 17.06 16.67
C PRO A 52 3.47 16.94 15.14
N PHE A 53 4.42 17.46 14.36
CA PHE A 53 4.37 17.40 12.90
C PHE A 53 4.28 15.96 12.35
N CYS A 54 4.76 14.97 13.09
CA CYS A 54 4.57 13.56 12.75
C CYS A 54 3.09 13.18 12.62
N MET A 55 2.19 13.76 13.42
CA MET A 55 0.74 13.55 13.29
C MET A 55 0.19 14.20 12.03
N GLN A 56 0.69 15.37 11.64
CA GLN A 56 0.28 16.06 10.42
C GLN A 56 0.82 15.37 9.17
N GLY A 57 2.02 14.79 9.25
CA GLY A 57 2.62 14.01 8.18
C GLY A 57 1.94 12.64 7.96
N CYS A 58 1.14 12.18 8.93
CA CYS A 58 0.38 10.93 8.81
C CYS A 58 -1.03 11.21 8.26
N PRO A 59 -1.41 10.69 7.08
CA PRO A 59 -2.76 10.86 6.53
C PRO A 59 -3.88 10.34 7.44
N LEU A 60 -3.57 9.38 8.32
CA LEU A 60 -4.52 8.85 9.31
C LEU A 60 -4.64 9.74 10.55
N GLY A 61 -3.72 10.69 10.75
CA GLY A 61 -3.69 11.52 11.95
C GLY A 61 -3.38 10.73 13.23
N ASN A 62 -2.57 9.67 13.13
CA ASN A 62 -2.20 8.83 14.27
C ASN A 62 -1.65 9.68 15.43
N ARG A 63 -2.13 9.40 16.64
CA ARG A 63 -1.70 10.09 17.87
C ARG A 63 -0.32 9.59 18.31
N ILE A 64 0.68 9.83 17.48
CA ILE A 64 2.04 9.25 17.57
C ILE A 64 2.74 9.48 18.90
N PRO A 65 2.80 10.70 19.47
CA PRO A 65 3.43 10.89 20.77
C PRO A 65 2.78 10.08 21.90
N VAL A 66 1.45 9.88 21.81
CA VAL A 66 0.69 9.15 22.84
C VAL A 66 1.05 7.68 22.83
N PHE A 67 0.97 6.99 21.68
CA PHE A 67 1.31 5.57 21.66
C PHE A 67 2.82 5.33 21.87
N ASN A 68 3.69 6.24 21.45
CA ASN A 68 5.13 6.16 21.74
C ASN A 68 5.41 6.19 23.25
N ASP A 69 4.74 7.05 24.02
CA ASP A 69 4.86 7.11 25.47
C ASP A 69 4.33 5.83 26.14
N LEU A 70 3.20 5.32 25.65
CA LEU A 70 2.60 4.08 26.16
C LEU A 70 3.53 2.88 25.91
N VAL A 71 4.13 2.78 24.72
CA VAL A 71 5.15 1.76 24.39
C VAL A 71 6.36 1.88 25.31
N TYR A 72 6.91 3.10 25.48
CA TYR A 72 8.03 3.35 26.40
C TYR A 72 7.74 2.85 27.82
N ARG A 73 6.50 2.97 28.29
CA ARG A 73 6.06 2.52 29.61
C ARG A 73 5.64 1.06 29.67
N GLY A 74 5.72 0.31 28.56
CA GLY A 74 5.26 -1.08 28.50
C GLY A 74 3.74 -1.26 28.58
N ARG A 75 2.97 -0.18 28.33
CA ARG A 75 1.49 -0.18 28.36
C ARG A 75 0.93 -0.54 26.98
N TRP A 76 1.20 -1.77 26.57
CA TRP A 76 0.95 -2.27 25.21
C TRP A 76 -0.54 -2.25 24.82
N ASP A 77 -1.43 -2.65 25.72
CA ASP A 77 -2.88 -2.72 25.46
C ASP A 77 -3.44 -1.33 25.18
N GLU A 78 -3.06 -0.35 25.99
CA GLU A 78 -3.48 1.03 25.81
C GLU A 78 -2.84 1.67 24.58
N ALA A 79 -1.61 1.28 24.23
CA ALA A 79 -0.98 1.69 22.97
C ALA A 79 -1.77 1.17 21.77
N ALA A 80 -2.23 -0.09 21.83
CA ALA A 80 -3.05 -0.69 20.79
C ALA A 80 -4.41 0.01 20.66
N GLU A 81 -5.08 0.29 21.76
CA GLU A 81 -6.35 1.04 21.77
C GLU A 81 -6.19 2.43 21.12
N GLN A 82 -5.14 3.16 21.49
CA GLN A 82 -4.86 4.48 20.93
C GLN A 82 -4.54 4.45 19.44
N LEU A 83 -3.82 3.42 18.98
CA LEU A 83 -3.45 3.27 17.59
C LEU A 83 -4.65 2.84 16.74
N LEU A 84 -5.45 1.89 17.22
CA LEU A 84 -6.65 1.41 16.53
C LEU A 84 -7.77 2.47 16.42
N ASP A 85 -7.75 3.52 17.23
CA ASP A 85 -8.67 4.66 17.07
C ASP A 85 -8.52 5.36 15.71
N THR A 86 -7.30 5.48 15.23
CA THR A 86 -6.98 6.24 14.02
C THR A 86 -6.53 5.38 12.86
N ASN A 87 -6.01 4.18 13.10
CA ASN A 87 -5.52 3.25 12.10
C ASN A 87 -6.21 1.88 12.23
N ASN A 88 -6.96 1.46 11.20
CA ASN A 88 -7.61 0.15 11.22
C ASN A 88 -6.64 -1.02 11.09
N PHE A 89 -5.49 -0.82 10.44
CA PHE A 89 -4.58 -1.88 10.03
C PHE A 89 -3.11 -1.54 10.30
N PRO A 90 -2.72 -1.39 11.58
CA PRO A 90 -1.33 -1.11 11.92
C PRO A 90 -0.35 -2.21 11.47
N GLU A 91 -0.81 -3.46 11.36
CA GLU A 91 -0.02 -4.57 10.84
C GLU A 91 0.36 -4.40 9.37
N PHE A 92 -0.45 -3.68 8.57
CA PHE A 92 -0.14 -3.38 7.18
C PHE A 92 0.70 -2.11 7.06
N THR A 93 0.34 -1.04 7.77
CA THR A 93 1.13 0.21 7.74
C THR A 93 2.51 0.02 8.35
N GLY A 94 2.64 -0.71 9.45
CA GLY A 94 3.92 -0.99 10.10
C GLY A 94 4.87 -1.90 9.30
N ARG A 95 4.42 -2.45 8.16
CA ARG A 95 5.24 -3.25 7.23
C ARG A 95 5.47 -2.57 5.89
N LEU A 96 4.53 -1.74 5.43
CA LEU A 96 4.44 -1.30 4.04
C LEU A 96 4.41 0.22 3.87
N CYS A 97 4.16 0.98 4.92
CA CYS A 97 4.11 2.43 4.84
C CYS A 97 5.52 3.01 4.72
N PRO A 98 5.80 3.90 3.76
CA PRO A 98 7.11 4.57 3.69
C PRO A 98 7.31 5.63 4.79
N ALA A 99 6.44 5.66 5.79
CA ALA A 99 6.49 6.46 7.01
C ALA A 99 6.65 7.98 6.79
N PRO A 100 5.71 8.66 6.11
CA PRO A 100 5.76 10.12 5.99
C PRO A 100 5.77 10.83 7.35
N CYS A 101 5.23 10.19 8.38
CA CYS A 101 5.32 10.63 9.77
C CYS A 101 6.76 10.72 10.30
N GLU A 102 7.64 9.80 9.92
CA GLU A 102 9.07 9.85 10.26
C GLU A 102 9.76 10.98 9.52
N SER A 103 9.42 11.20 8.24
CA SER A 103 9.93 12.33 7.46
C SER A 103 9.54 13.68 8.06
N ALA A 104 8.37 13.77 8.70
CA ALA A 104 7.86 14.96 9.37
C ALA A 104 8.23 15.02 10.87
N CYS A 105 8.93 14.03 11.42
CA CYS A 105 9.35 14.04 12.82
C CYS A 105 10.28 15.22 13.09
N VAL A 106 9.98 16.02 14.11
CA VAL A 106 10.79 17.20 14.50
C VAL A 106 12.23 16.80 14.85
N LEU A 107 12.41 15.63 15.48
CA LEU A 107 13.75 15.11 15.79
C LEU A 107 14.58 14.90 14.51
N GLY A 108 13.93 14.57 13.38
CA GLY A 108 14.56 14.38 12.07
C GLY A 108 15.21 15.62 11.46
N ILE A 109 15.04 16.81 12.06
CA ILE A 109 15.69 18.05 11.61
C ILE A 109 17.18 18.05 11.97
N SER A 110 17.54 17.49 13.14
CA SER A 110 18.92 17.56 13.69
C SER A 110 19.49 16.19 14.06
N SER A 111 18.71 15.13 13.99
CA SER A 111 19.09 13.76 14.34
C SER A 111 18.23 12.77 13.53
N ASP A 112 18.42 11.47 13.77
CA ASP A 112 17.54 10.45 13.19
C ASP A 112 16.13 10.52 13.80
N PRO A 113 15.05 10.44 13.00
CA PRO A 113 13.67 10.44 13.50
C PRO A 113 13.39 9.24 14.41
N VAL A 114 12.28 9.28 15.13
CA VAL A 114 11.75 8.13 15.87
C VAL A 114 11.33 7.04 14.88
N THR A 115 11.52 5.77 15.21
CA THR A 115 11.11 4.61 14.39
C THR A 115 9.59 4.35 14.52
N ILE A 116 8.79 5.30 14.04
CA ILE A 116 7.33 5.32 14.27
C ILE A 116 6.64 4.13 13.62
N GLU A 117 6.98 3.84 12.35
CA GLU A 117 6.45 2.71 11.61
C GLU A 117 6.67 1.38 12.36
N ARG A 118 7.90 1.20 12.87
CA ARG A 118 8.21 -0.02 13.60
C ARG A 118 7.47 -0.11 14.93
N LEU A 119 7.25 1.01 15.62
CA LEU A 119 6.45 1.03 16.85
C LEU A 119 5.00 0.66 16.57
N GLU A 120 4.41 1.11 15.47
CA GLU A 120 3.07 0.68 15.03
C GLU A 120 3.00 -0.84 14.82
N TYR A 121 4.00 -1.39 14.13
CA TYR A 121 4.13 -2.84 13.93
C TYR A 121 4.14 -3.60 15.26
N GLU A 122 5.02 -3.22 16.19
CA GLU A 122 5.17 -3.93 17.45
C GLU A 122 3.89 -3.82 18.31
N VAL A 123 3.26 -2.65 18.36
CA VAL A 123 2.00 -2.45 19.09
C VAL A 123 0.92 -3.42 18.63
N ILE A 124 0.74 -3.58 17.32
CA ILE A 124 -0.33 -4.45 16.82
C ILE A 124 0.02 -5.94 16.96
N GLU A 125 1.30 -6.32 16.83
CA GLU A 125 1.71 -7.71 17.05
C GLU A 125 1.52 -8.11 18.54
N HIS A 126 1.80 -7.20 19.47
CA HIS A 126 1.47 -7.39 20.89
C HIS A 126 -0.04 -7.54 21.11
N ALA A 127 -0.87 -6.74 20.46
CA ALA A 127 -2.33 -6.85 20.56
C ALA A 127 -2.83 -8.23 20.12
N TYR A 128 -2.35 -8.73 18.99
CA TYR A 128 -2.69 -10.07 18.53
C TYR A 128 -2.17 -11.18 19.44
N ALA A 129 -0.92 -11.08 19.91
CA ALA A 129 -0.33 -12.08 20.81
C ALA A 129 -1.08 -12.18 22.15
N ARG A 130 -1.70 -11.09 22.59
CA ARG A 130 -2.50 -11.02 23.83
C ARG A 130 -3.98 -11.30 23.60
N GLY A 131 -4.42 -11.51 22.35
CA GLY A 131 -5.81 -11.79 22.01
C GLY A 131 -6.74 -10.60 22.21
N LEU A 132 -6.23 -9.37 22.05
CA LEU A 132 -7.08 -8.17 22.10
C LEU A 132 -8.01 -8.12 20.89
N ASP A 133 -9.20 -7.53 21.10
CA ASP A 133 -10.12 -7.27 20.00
C ASP A 133 -9.57 -6.14 19.12
N VAL A 134 -9.18 -6.50 17.91
CA VAL A 134 -8.59 -5.58 16.92
C VAL A 134 -9.62 -5.05 15.92
N GLN A 135 -10.86 -5.56 15.96
CA GLN A 135 -11.95 -5.13 15.09
C GLN A 135 -13.12 -4.60 15.94
N ARG A 136 -13.32 -3.29 15.88
CA ARG A 136 -14.43 -2.65 16.58
C ARG A 136 -15.76 -2.96 15.92
N THR A 137 -16.77 -3.21 16.74
CA THR A 137 -18.16 -3.41 16.34
C THR A 137 -19.09 -2.47 17.12
N SER A 138 -20.27 -2.22 16.59
CA SER A 138 -21.34 -1.52 17.30
C SER A 138 -22.22 -2.51 18.03
N GLU A 139 -22.68 -2.16 19.24
CA GLU A 139 -23.70 -2.92 19.96
C GLU A 139 -25.10 -2.76 19.34
N THR A 140 -25.31 -1.70 18.55
CA THR A 140 -26.59 -1.39 17.91
C THR A 140 -26.49 -1.49 16.40
N SER A 141 -27.42 -2.21 15.78
CA SER A 141 -27.53 -2.25 14.32
C SER A 141 -28.23 -0.99 13.80
N SER A 142 -27.70 -0.41 12.73
CA SER A 142 -28.35 0.68 12.00
C SER A 142 -29.51 0.22 11.11
N GLY A 143 -29.62 -1.09 10.84
CA GLY A 143 -30.54 -1.68 9.86
C GLY A 143 -30.16 -1.37 8.40
N ARG A 144 -29.06 -0.65 8.12
CA ARG A 144 -28.62 -0.27 6.78
C ARG A 144 -27.61 -1.25 6.21
N ARG A 145 -27.66 -1.46 4.90
CA ARG A 145 -26.79 -2.37 4.15
C ARG A 145 -25.91 -1.58 3.20
N VAL A 146 -24.61 -1.81 3.26
CA VAL A 146 -23.63 -1.14 2.40
C VAL A 146 -22.80 -2.17 1.63
N ALA A 147 -22.71 -1.99 0.31
CA ALA A 147 -21.82 -2.76 -0.55
C ALA A 147 -20.48 -2.03 -0.71
N VAL A 148 -19.38 -2.76 -0.58
CA VAL A 148 -18.02 -2.27 -0.88
C VAL A 148 -17.47 -3.08 -2.05
N VAL A 149 -17.13 -2.42 -3.15
CA VAL A 149 -16.57 -3.05 -4.35
C VAL A 149 -15.06 -2.86 -4.35
N GLY A 150 -14.33 -3.96 -4.22
CA GLY A 150 -12.88 -4.01 -4.06
C GLY A 150 -12.46 -4.23 -2.60
N SER A 151 -11.53 -5.16 -2.41
CA SER A 151 -11.04 -5.61 -1.10
C SER A 151 -9.60 -5.18 -0.80
N GLY A 152 -9.08 -4.17 -1.50
CA GLY A 152 -7.79 -3.56 -1.19
C GLY A 152 -7.85 -2.76 0.13
N PRO A 153 -6.73 -2.11 0.53
CA PRO A 153 -6.65 -1.39 1.81
C PRO A 153 -7.77 -0.37 2.04
N ALA A 154 -8.19 0.36 0.98
CA ALA A 154 -9.27 1.34 1.07
C ALA A 154 -10.63 0.67 1.34
N GLY A 155 -10.94 -0.40 0.60
CA GLY A 155 -12.20 -1.14 0.76
C GLY A 155 -12.29 -1.83 2.11
N LEU A 156 -11.21 -2.46 2.57
CA LEU A 156 -11.16 -3.07 3.91
C LEU A 156 -11.32 -2.02 5.01
N ALA A 157 -10.69 -0.83 4.87
CA ALA A 157 -10.83 0.26 5.85
C ALA A 157 -12.27 0.81 5.88
N ALA A 158 -12.89 1.00 4.71
CA ALA A 158 -14.29 1.40 4.63
C ALA A 158 -15.21 0.35 5.29
N ALA A 159 -15.00 -0.92 5.00
CA ALA A 159 -15.80 -2.01 5.60
C ALA A 159 -15.65 -2.06 7.13
N ALA A 160 -14.42 -1.94 7.65
CA ALA A 160 -14.18 -1.94 9.09
C ALA A 160 -14.85 -0.76 9.81
N GLN A 161 -14.79 0.44 9.21
CA GLN A 161 -15.44 1.65 9.77
C GLN A 161 -16.96 1.54 9.75
N LEU A 162 -17.55 1.14 8.63
CA LEU A 162 -19.00 0.97 8.51
C LEU A 162 -19.54 -0.09 9.47
N LEU A 163 -18.82 -1.20 9.64
CA LEU A 163 -19.18 -2.21 10.63
C LEU A 163 -19.16 -1.60 12.04
N SER A 164 -18.16 -0.78 12.38
CA SER A 164 -18.09 -0.13 13.69
C SER A 164 -19.19 0.90 13.94
N ALA A 165 -19.83 1.42 12.88
CA ALA A 165 -21.02 2.27 12.95
C ALA A 165 -22.32 1.45 13.02
N GLY A 166 -22.26 0.12 12.94
CA GLY A 166 -23.42 -0.78 13.05
C GLY A 166 -24.12 -1.07 11.73
N HIS A 167 -23.51 -0.77 10.59
CA HIS A 167 -24.03 -1.14 9.28
C HIS A 167 -23.76 -2.61 8.96
N HIS A 168 -24.63 -3.23 8.17
CA HIS A 168 -24.35 -4.51 7.53
C HIS A 168 -23.49 -4.28 6.29
N VAL A 169 -22.32 -4.92 6.23
CA VAL A 169 -21.32 -4.65 5.19
C VAL A 169 -21.00 -5.92 4.41
N GLU A 170 -21.11 -5.83 3.09
CA GLU A 170 -20.70 -6.88 2.16
C GLU A 170 -19.61 -6.35 1.22
N VAL A 171 -18.50 -7.08 1.14
CA VAL A 171 -17.34 -6.73 0.30
C VAL A 171 -17.26 -7.66 -0.88
N PHE A 172 -17.26 -7.09 -2.09
CA PHE A 172 -17.21 -7.81 -3.36
C PHE A 172 -15.83 -7.70 -3.97
N GLU A 173 -15.19 -8.83 -4.26
CA GLU A 173 -13.85 -8.90 -4.83
C GLU A 173 -13.86 -9.74 -6.11
N ARG A 174 -13.31 -9.20 -7.20
CA ARG A 174 -13.22 -9.92 -8.50
C ARG A 174 -12.23 -11.08 -8.46
N ALA A 175 -11.15 -10.95 -7.67
CA ALA A 175 -10.16 -12.00 -7.52
C ALA A 175 -10.68 -13.16 -6.67
N ASP A 176 -10.03 -14.31 -6.78
CA ASP A 176 -10.37 -15.54 -6.05
C ASP A 176 -10.08 -15.48 -4.54
N ALA A 177 -9.39 -14.42 -4.08
CA ALA A 177 -9.15 -14.18 -2.65
C ALA A 177 -9.16 -12.68 -2.33
N ILE A 178 -9.55 -12.37 -1.09
CA ILE A 178 -9.67 -11.02 -0.54
C ILE A 178 -8.29 -10.42 -0.27
N GLY A 179 -8.13 -9.10 -0.50
CA GLY A 179 -6.95 -8.35 -0.11
C GLY A 179 -6.36 -7.42 -1.18
N GLY A 180 -6.82 -7.50 -2.45
CA GLY A 180 -6.30 -6.68 -3.53
C GLY A 180 -4.78 -6.76 -3.66
N LEU A 181 -4.08 -5.60 -3.71
CA LEU A 181 -2.61 -5.57 -3.81
C LEU A 181 -1.90 -6.13 -2.58
N LEU A 182 -2.50 -6.13 -1.39
CA LEU A 182 -1.93 -6.80 -0.21
C LEU A 182 -1.77 -8.30 -0.45
N ARG A 183 -2.70 -8.89 -1.20
CA ARG A 183 -2.69 -10.33 -1.54
C ARG A 183 -1.80 -10.63 -2.73
N TYR A 184 -1.95 -9.88 -3.81
CA TYR A 184 -1.39 -10.24 -5.12
C TYR A 184 -0.27 -9.31 -5.59
N GLY A 185 -0.16 -8.09 -5.04
CA GLY A 185 0.86 -7.13 -5.42
C GLY A 185 2.11 -7.22 -4.55
N ILE A 186 1.94 -7.24 -3.26
CA ILE A 186 3.04 -7.24 -2.29
C ILE A 186 3.62 -8.65 -2.16
N PRO A 187 4.95 -8.83 -2.31
CA PRO A 187 5.58 -10.14 -2.11
C PRO A 187 5.47 -10.64 -0.67
N GLU A 188 5.45 -11.97 -0.50
CA GLU A 188 5.37 -12.65 0.80
C GLU A 188 6.48 -12.20 1.76
N PHE A 189 7.69 -11.96 1.26
CA PHE A 189 8.82 -11.53 2.09
C PHE A 189 8.71 -10.09 2.63
N LYS A 190 7.74 -9.30 2.17
CA LYS A 190 7.38 -7.99 2.74
C LYS A 190 6.14 -8.04 3.63
N LEU A 191 5.18 -8.90 3.29
CA LEU A 191 3.95 -9.12 4.03
C LEU A 191 3.54 -10.59 3.88
N GLU A 192 3.79 -11.40 4.91
CA GLU A 192 3.29 -12.77 4.97
C GLU A 192 1.76 -12.76 4.93
N LYS A 193 1.16 -13.56 4.03
CA LYS A 193 -0.30 -13.53 3.81
C LYS A 193 -1.07 -14.03 5.02
N ALA A 194 -0.43 -14.78 5.91
CA ALA A 194 -0.99 -15.14 7.22
C ALA A 194 -1.39 -13.89 8.05
N VAL A 195 -0.66 -12.78 7.91
CA VAL A 195 -0.99 -11.50 8.57
C VAL A 195 -2.29 -10.92 8.02
N LEU A 196 -2.45 -10.95 6.69
CA LEU A 196 -3.69 -10.53 6.04
C LEU A 196 -4.85 -11.46 6.42
N ASP A 197 -4.64 -12.78 6.36
CA ASP A 197 -5.67 -13.77 6.67
C ASP A 197 -6.15 -13.65 8.13
N ARG A 198 -5.24 -13.39 9.07
CA ARG A 198 -5.55 -13.12 10.47
C ARG A 198 -6.50 -11.92 10.62
N ARG A 199 -6.24 -10.82 9.90
CA ARG A 199 -7.12 -9.63 9.89
C ARG A 199 -8.47 -9.93 9.27
N LEU A 200 -8.50 -10.61 8.13
CA LEU A 200 -9.75 -10.96 7.45
C LEU A 200 -10.61 -11.88 8.31
N ALA A 201 -10.00 -12.81 9.04
CA ALA A 201 -10.71 -13.66 10.00
C ALA A 201 -11.35 -12.85 11.12
N ALA A 202 -10.65 -11.86 11.68
CA ALA A 202 -11.20 -10.96 12.69
C ALA A 202 -12.39 -10.12 12.15
N MET A 203 -12.25 -9.56 10.93
CA MET A 203 -13.31 -8.80 10.28
C MET A 203 -14.54 -9.68 9.98
N SER A 204 -14.33 -10.92 9.50
CA SER A 204 -15.40 -11.87 9.22
C SER A 204 -16.12 -12.31 10.50
N ALA A 205 -15.37 -12.60 11.56
CA ALA A 205 -15.93 -12.95 12.87
C ALA A 205 -16.74 -11.79 13.46
N ALA A 206 -16.37 -10.55 13.18
CA ALA A 206 -17.07 -9.34 13.58
C ALA A 206 -18.34 -9.07 12.74
N GLY A 207 -18.52 -9.72 11.58
CA GLY A 207 -19.74 -9.64 10.78
C GLY A 207 -19.59 -9.06 9.37
N VAL A 208 -18.37 -8.77 8.89
CA VAL A 208 -18.16 -8.42 7.48
C VAL A 208 -18.35 -9.68 6.61
N VAL A 209 -19.19 -9.57 5.58
CA VAL A 209 -19.42 -10.65 4.61
C VAL A 209 -18.53 -10.42 3.40
N PHE A 210 -17.69 -11.41 3.06
CA PHE A 210 -16.79 -11.34 1.92
C PHE A 210 -17.28 -12.23 0.77
N HIS A 211 -17.27 -11.66 -0.45
CA HIS A 211 -17.64 -12.33 -1.69
C HIS A 211 -16.44 -12.33 -2.66
N PRO A 212 -15.48 -13.27 -2.52
CA PRO A 212 -14.43 -13.45 -3.52
C PRO A 212 -15.00 -14.02 -4.82
N SER A 213 -14.24 -13.94 -5.92
CA SER A 213 -14.65 -14.37 -7.27
C SER A 213 -15.97 -13.77 -7.72
N THR A 214 -16.27 -12.53 -7.29
CA THR A 214 -17.51 -11.83 -7.60
C THR A 214 -17.19 -10.50 -8.28
N PRO A 215 -16.86 -10.49 -9.57
CA PRO A 215 -16.66 -9.26 -10.32
C PRO A 215 -17.96 -8.47 -10.40
N ILE A 216 -17.86 -7.15 -10.23
CA ILE A 216 -18.98 -6.24 -10.46
C ILE A 216 -18.76 -5.60 -11.83
N GLY A 217 -19.75 -5.71 -12.71
CA GLY A 217 -19.70 -5.22 -14.08
C GLY A 217 -20.13 -6.25 -15.13
N GLU A 218 -19.41 -6.33 -16.27
CA GLU A 218 -19.85 -7.00 -17.52
C GLU A 218 -20.26 -8.47 -17.37
N ASP A 219 -19.51 -9.28 -16.66
CA ASP A 219 -19.75 -10.73 -16.55
C ASP A 219 -20.29 -11.16 -15.18
N GLY A 220 -20.76 -10.22 -14.36
CA GLY A 220 -21.17 -10.47 -12.99
C GLY A 220 -22.43 -9.71 -12.59
N THR A 221 -22.51 -9.41 -11.32
CA THR A 221 -23.53 -8.52 -10.77
C THR A 221 -23.29 -7.10 -11.23
N SER A 222 -24.23 -6.45 -11.90
CA SER A 222 -24.08 -5.06 -12.33
C SER A 222 -24.04 -4.09 -11.15
N LEU A 223 -23.49 -2.90 -11.35
CA LEU A 223 -23.50 -1.83 -10.35
C LEU A 223 -24.95 -1.46 -9.98
N ASP A 224 -25.87 -1.42 -10.94
CA ASP A 224 -27.28 -1.13 -10.70
C ASP A 224 -27.94 -2.22 -9.86
N ALA A 225 -27.64 -3.49 -10.08
CA ALA A 225 -28.14 -4.58 -9.23
C ALA A 225 -27.66 -4.48 -7.77
N LEU A 226 -26.45 -3.94 -7.54
CA LEU A 226 -26.02 -3.61 -6.16
C LEU A 226 -26.84 -2.44 -5.60
N ARG A 227 -27.11 -1.40 -6.39
CA ARG A 227 -27.88 -0.24 -5.97
C ARG A 227 -29.34 -0.58 -5.62
N GLU A 228 -29.91 -1.62 -6.22
CA GLU A 228 -31.25 -2.13 -5.87
C GLU A 228 -31.26 -2.89 -4.54
N ARG A 229 -30.13 -3.48 -4.12
CA ARG A 229 -30.03 -4.37 -2.96
C ARG A 229 -29.46 -3.71 -1.70
N PHE A 230 -28.74 -2.60 -1.85
CA PHE A 230 -28.02 -1.91 -0.79
C PHE A 230 -28.47 -0.46 -0.66
N ASP A 231 -28.33 0.11 0.53
CA ASP A 231 -28.68 1.51 0.80
C ASP A 231 -27.55 2.48 0.31
N ALA A 232 -26.32 2.00 0.15
CA ALA A 232 -25.20 2.71 -0.45
C ALA A 232 -24.18 1.73 -1.04
N VAL A 233 -23.37 2.21 -2.01
CA VAL A 233 -22.28 1.45 -2.61
C VAL A 233 -20.99 2.28 -2.53
N ILE A 234 -19.85 1.65 -2.16
CA ILE A 234 -18.53 2.26 -2.21
C ILE A 234 -17.68 1.54 -3.25
N LEU A 235 -17.11 2.30 -4.19
CA LEU A 235 -16.12 1.81 -5.16
C LEU A 235 -14.70 2.04 -4.62
N ALA A 236 -14.05 0.97 -4.21
CA ALA A 236 -12.66 0.96 -3.71
C ALA A 236 -11.79 0.06 -4.61
N ILE A 237 -11.95 0.17 -5.92
CA ILE A 237 -11.42 -0.73 -6.96
C ILE A 237 -9.94 -0.53 -7.29
N GLY A 238 -9.30 0.46 -6.65
CA GLY A 238 -7.88 0.78 -6.86
C GLY A 238 -7.57 1.37 -8.24
N SER A 239 -6.29 1.46 -8.57
CA SER A 239 -5.75 1.85 -9.87
C SER A 239 -5.02 0.65 -10.45
N THR A 240 -5.64 -0.07 -11.39
CA THR A 240 -5.17 -1.40 -11.85
C THR A 240 -4.71 -1.44 -13.29
N ARG A 241 -5.03 -0.42 -14.11
CA ARG A 241 -4.54 -0.33 -15.49
C ARG A 241 -3.06 0.04 -15.50
N PRO A 242 -2.15 -0.85 -15.95
CA PRO A 242 -0.72 -0.55 -15.96
C PRO A 242 -0.39 0.52 -17.00
N ARG A 243 0.61 1.34 -16.72
CA ARG A 243 1.23 2.19 -17.73
C ARG A 243 2.06 1.33 -18.67
N LEU A 244 1.61 1.24 -19.91
CA LEU A 244 2.37 0.58 -20.96
C LEU A 244 3.45 1.51 -21.51
N ILE A 245 4.56 0.92 -21.97
CA ILE A 245 5.63 1.62 -22.69
C ILE A 245 5.55 1.18 -24.14
N PRO A 246 4.96 1.97 -25.04
CA PRO A 246 4.69 1.59 -26.44
C PRO A 246 5.96 1.74 -27.28
N LEU A 247 6.97 0.92 -26.98
CA LEU A 247 8.24 0.87 -27.70
C LEU A 247 8.23 -0.32 -28.68
N PRO A 248 9.06 -0.25 -29.75
CA PRO A 248 9.26 -1.40 -30.63
C PRO A 248 9.61 -2.66 -29.86
N GLY A 249 8.94 -3.78 -30.15
CA GLY A 249 9.14 -5.07 -29.48
C GLY A 249 8.48 -5.20 -28.09
N ALA A 250 7.65 -4.27 -27.67
CA ALA A 250 6.93 -4.35 -26.37
C ALA A 250 5.90 -5.49 -26.31
N ASP A 251 5.56 -6.09 -27.42
CA ASP A 251 4.66 -7.25 -27.58
C ASP A 251 5.39 -8.60 -27.57
N LEU A 252 6.71 -8.62 -27.52
CA LEU A 252 7.49 -9.85 -27.42
C LEU A 252 7.17 -10.62 -26.14
N THR A 253 7.11 -11.93 -26.23
CA THR A 253 7.04 -12.80 -25.05
C THR A 253 8.24 -12.51 -24.13
N GLY A 254 8.01 -12.42 -22.84
CA GLY A 254 9.03 -12.05 -21.85
C GLY A 254 9.02 -10.56 -21.48
N VAL A 255 8.21 -9.73 -22.14
CA VAL A 255 7.95 -8.34 -21.71
C VAL A 255 6.59 -8.31 -21.02
N TYR A 256 6.57 -8.01 -19.71
CA TYR A 256 5.34 -8.03 -18.90
C TYR A 256 5.21 -6.80 -18.01
N PRO A 257 3.98 -6.33 -17.74
CA PRO A 257 3.73 -5.45 -16.62
C PRO A 257 4.19 -6.09 -15.30
N ALA A 258 4.80 -5.30 -14.42
CA ALA A 258 5.31 -5.78 -13.12
C ALA A 258 4.24 -6.52 -12.30
N MET A 259 3.00 -6.03 -12.33
CA MET A 259 1.90 -6.66 -11.58
C MET A 259 1.55 -8.06 -12.08
N THR A 260 1.63 -8.30 -13.40
CA THR A 260 1.41 -9.64 -13.96
C THR A 260 2.44 -10.64 -13.41
N TYR A 261 3.70 -10.20 -13.29
CA TYR A 261 4.77 -11.00 -12.72
C TYR A 261 4.60 -11.22 -11.20
N LEU A 262 4.32 -10.15 -10.44
CA LEU A 262 4.16 -10.23 -8.99
C LEU A 262 2.92 -11.06 -8.61
N GLU A 263 1.81 -10.92 -9.33
CA GLU A 263 0.63 -11.75 -9.12
C GLU A 263 0.92 -13.22 -9.39
N ALA A 264 1.59 -13.55 -10.50
CA ALA A 264 1.99 -14.91 -10.83
C ALA A 264 2.89 -15.51 -9.73
N ALA A 265 3.85 -14.74 -9.22
CA ALA A 265 4.74 -15.17 -8.15
C ALA A 265 3.99 -15.38 -6.81
N ASN A 266 3.13 -14.44 -6.40
CA ASN A 266 2.34 -14.57 -5.17
C ASN A 266 1.37 -15.76 -5.22
N ARG A 267 0.72 -16.01 -6.38
CA ARG A 267 -0.12 -17.20 -6.58
C ARG A 267 0.69 -18.49 -6.50
N ALA A 268 1.89 -18.50 -7.09
CA ALA A 268 2.78 -19.65 -7.05
C ALA A 268 3.22 -20.00 -5.62
N VAL A 269 3.56 -18.99 -4.82
CA VAL A 269 3.91 -19.18 -3.40
C VAL A 269 2.71 -19.69 -2.60
N ARG A 270 1.53 -19.08 -2.75
CA ARG A 270 0.30 -19.50 -2.08
C ARG A 270 -0.09 -20.95 -2.39
N ASP A 271 0.01 -21.32 -3.68
CA ASP A 271 -0.45 -22.61 -4.19
C ASP A 271 0.66 -23.67 -4.17
N GLU A 272 1.85 -23.36 -3.62
CA GLU A 272 3.03 -24.23 -3.56
C GLU A 272 3.40 -24.85 -4.92
N ARG A 273 3.36 -24.04 -5.99
CA ARG A 273 3.59 -24.46 -7.36
C ARG A 273 4.61 -23.56 -8.06
N ALA A 274 5.07 -23.99 -9.24
CA ALA A 274 5.92 -23.15 -10.10
C ALA A 274 5.16 -21.91 -10.59
N SER A 275 5.84 -20.76 -10.64
CA SER A 275 5.29 -19.54 -11.22
C SER A 275 5.13 -19.69 -12.73
N THR A 276 4.05 -19.13 -13.29
CA THR A 276 3.85 -19.10 -14.74
C THR A 276 4.80 -18.13 -15.44
N ILE A 277 5.32 -17.14 -14.71
CA ILE A 277 6.42 -16.27 -15.16
C ILE A 277 7.55 -16.48 -14.18
N ASP A 278 8.63 -17.12 -14.64
CA ASP A 278 9.76 -17.54 -13.81
C ASP A 278 11.04 -16.80 -14.25
N ALA A 279 11.77 -16.25 -13.28
CA ALA A 279 13.04 -15.57 -13.50
C ALA A 279 14.26 -16.50 -13.37
N SER A 280 14.07 -17.77 -13.04
CA SER A 280 15.16 -18.72 -12.79
C SER A 280 16.13 -18.80 -13.98
N GLY A 281 17.42 -18.55 -13.73
CA GLY A 281 18.48 -18.59 -14.73
C GLY A 281 18.42 -17.49 -15.80
N ARG A 282 17.49 -16.52 -15.71
CA ARG A 282 17.27 -15.46 -16.70
C ARG A 282 18.02 -14.17 -16.32
N HIS A 283 18.35 -13.38 -17.35
CA HIS A 283 18.75 -12.00 -17.20
C HIS A 283 17.52 -11.11 -17.18
N VAL A 284 17.20 -10.55 -15.99
CA VAL A 284 15.98 -9.78 -15.72
C VAL A 284 16.27 -8.29 -15.77
N ILE A 285 15.49 -7.57 -16.55
CA ILE A 285 15.50 -6.10 -16.59
C ILE A 285 14.18 -5.59 -15.99
N ILE A 286 14.27 -4.63 -15.08
CA ILE A 286 13.12 -4.00 -14.43
C ILE A 286 13.13 -2.51 -14.81
N LEU A 287 12.04 -2.04 -15.45
CA LEU A 287 11.88 -0.66 -15.88
C LEU A 287 11.05 0.11 -14.84
N GLY A 288 11.71 0.93 -14.06
CA GLY A 288 11.15 1.77 -13.00
C GLY A 288 11.86 1.60 -11.66
N GLY A 289 12.25 2.72 -11.03
CA GLY A 289 13.05 2.79 -9.80
C GLY A 289 12.22 2.79 -8.48
N GLY A 290 10.89 2.62 -8.56
CA GLY A 290 10.00 2.67 -7.41
C GLY A 290 9.89 1.36 -6.62
N ASP A 291 9.00 1.35 -5.59
CA ASP A 291 8.80 0.19 -4.71
C ASP A 291 8.35 -1.07 -5.46
N THR A 292 7.48 -0.94 -6.49
CA THR A 292 7.08 -2.07 -7.34
C THR A 292 8.27 -2.69 -8.07
N GLY A 293 9.21 -1.85 -8.54
CA GLY A 293 10.46 -2.34 -9.14
C GLY A 293 11.34 -3.09 -8.14
N ALA A 294 11.45 -2.58 -6.90
CA ALA A 294 12.16 -3.26 -5.81
C ALA A 294 11.50 -4.60 -5.43
N ASP A 295 10.17 -4.68 -5.48
CA ASP A 295 9.43 -5.93 -5.26
C ASP A 295 9.70 -6.97 -6.35
N CYS A 296 9.75 -6.55 -7.60
CA CYS A 296 10.17 -7.40 -8.71
C CYS A 296 11.60 -7.89 -8.56
N LEU A 297 12.52 -7.01 -8.13
CA LEU A 297 13.93 -7.32 -7.92
C LEU A 297 14.11 -8.41 -6.84
N GLY A 298 13.51 -8.21 -5.66
CA GLY A 298 13.58 -9.19 -4.58
C GLY A 298 12.91 -10.53 -4.93
N THR A 299 11.83 -10.49 -5.72
CA THR A 299 11.14 -11.68 -6.24
C THR A 299 12.03 -12.44 -7.23
N ALA A 300 12.67 -11.74 -8.18
CA ALA A 300 13.55 -12.35 -9.18
C ALA A 300 14.79 -13.01 -8.54
N HIS A 301 15.37 -12.39 -7.50
CA HIS A 301 16.45 -13.02 -6.74
C HIS A 301 16.02 -14.32 -6.07
N ARG A 302 14.83 -14.37 -5.46
CA ARG A 302 14.30 -15.60 -4.83
C ARG A 302 13.97 -16.69 -5.83
N GLN A 303 13.59 -16.33 -7.05
CA GLN A 303 13.41 -17.28 -8.13
C GLN A 303 14.75 -17.76 -8.75
N GLY A 304 15.89 -17.16 -8.37
CA GLY A 304 17.20 -17.59 -8.87
C GLY A 304 17.57 -16.98 -10.23
N ALA A 305 17.25 -15.72 -10.48
CA ALA A 305 17.68 -14.98 -11.66
C ALA A 305 19.21 -15.01 -11.82
N ALA A 306 19.71 -15.12 -13.05
CA ALA A 306 21.15 -15.06 -13.36
C ALA A 306 21.71 -13.66 -13.12
N SER A 307 20.95 -12.62 -13.44
CA SER A 307 21.23 -11.22 -13.11
C SER A 307 19.92 -10.43 -13.02
N VAL A 308 19.90 -9.38 -12.23
CA VAL A 308 18.80 -8.42 -12.16
C VAL A 308 19.33 -7.01 -12.28
N THR A 309 18.81 -6.25 -13.25
CA THR A 309 19.15 -4.82 -13.43
C THR A 309 17.87 -3.99 -13.36
N GLN A 310 17.80 -3.05 -12.44
CA GLN A 310 16.72 -2.07 -12.33
C GLN A 310 17.11 -0.76 -12.99
N ILE A 311 16.28 -0.27 -13.92
CA ILE A 311 16.52 0.91 -14.74
C ILE A 311 15.52 2.00 -14.37
N GLU A 312 16.02 3.20 -14.13
CA GLU A 312 15.22 4.40 -13.87
C GLU A 312 15.58 5.50 -14.87
N ILE A 313 14.58 6.03 -15.55
CA ILE A 313 14.76 7.11 -16.52
C ILE A 313 15.13 8.44 -15.86
N MET A 314 14.73 8.63 -14.61
CA MET A 314 15.04 9.82 -13.83
C MET A 314 16.45 9.75 -13.26
N GLU A 315 16.96 10.93 -12.93
CA GLU A 315 18.22 11.07 -12.18
C GLU A 315 18.18 10.31 -10.85
N GLU A 316 19.36 9.90 -10.37
CA GLU A 316 19.50 9.37 -9.03
C GLU A 316 19.01 10.38 -7.99
N PRO A 317 18.09 9.99 -7.11
CA PRO A 317 17.62 10.88 -6.06
C PRO A 317 18.76 11.31 -5.13
N PRO A 318 18.72 12.53 -4.59
CA PRO A 318 19.76 13.01 -3.69
C PRO A 318 19.82 12.20 -2.39
N HIS A 319 21.02 12.06 -1.82
CA HIS A 319 21.24 11.40 -0.53
C HIS A 319 20.83 12.27 0.67
N GLN A 320 20.70 13.57 0.46
CA GLN A 320 20.29 14.54 1.48
C GLN A 320 19.08 15.32 1.01
N ARG A 321 18.28 15.81 1.94
CA ARG A 321 17.07 16.60 1.66
C ARG A 321 17.41 17.83 0.81
N PRO A 322 16.85 17.97 -0.39
CA PRO A 322 17.09 19.12 -1.23
C PRO A 322 16.29 20.35 -0.75
N HIS A 323 16.76 21.54 -1.11
CA HIS A 323 16.17 22.81 -0.66
C HIS A 323 14.73 23.05 -1.18
N ASP A 324 14.38 22.48 -2.33
CA ASP A 324 13.05 22.58 -2.96
C ASP A 324 12.03 21.61 -2.35
N GLN A 325 12.46 20.71 -1.46
CA GLN A 325 11.61 19.79 -0.71
C GLN A 325 11.84 19.97 0.80
N PRO A 326 11.47 21.13 1.34
CA PRO A 326 11.79 21.48 2.73
C PRO A 326 11.03 20.58 3.72
N TRP A 327 11.60 20.38 4.92
CA TRP A 327 10.87 19.81 6.03
C TRP A 327 9.60 20.67 6.34
N PRO A 328 8.44 20.07 6.66
CA PRO A 328 8.19 18.69 7.07
C PRO A 328 7.77 17.74 5.92
N THR A 329 7.81 18.17 4.66
CA THR A 329 7.38 17.35 3.54
C THR A 329 8.20 16.06 3.40
N MET A 330 7.62 15.01 2.80
CA MET A 330 8.34 13.79 2.49
C MET A 330 9.24 14.03 1.28
N ALA A 331 10.55 14.16 1.52
CA ALA A 331 11.51 14.38 0.44
C ALA A 331 11.76 13.09 -0.36
N ARG A 332 11.95 13.24 -1.68
CA ARG A 332 12.42 12.17 -2.55
C ARG A 332 13.94 12.01 -2.35
N LEU A 333 14.32 10.99 -1.60
CA LEU A 333 15.71 10.68 -1.30
C LEU A 333 16.11 9.33 -1.89
N PHE A 334 17.42 9.16 -2.14
CA PHE A 334 17.97 7.86 -2.48
C PHE A 334 17.72 6.86 -1.35
N LYS A 335 17.07 5.76 -1.68
CA LYS A 335 16.71 4.69 -0.73
C LYS A 335 17.32 3.37 -1.18
N VAL A 336 17.86 2.63 -0.22
CA VAL A 336 18.23 1.23 -0.36
C VAL A 336 17.21 0.43 0.45
N THR A 337 16.37 -0.35 -0.24
CA THR A 337 15.42 -1.25 0.41
C THR A 337 16.09 -2.59 0.71
N SER A 338 15.45 -3.43 1.53
CA SER A 338 15.93 -4.78 1.80
C SER A 338 16.13 -5.62 0.54
N ALA A 339 15.33 -5.38 -0.50
CA ALA A 339 15.49 -6.06 -1.79
C ALA A 339 16.78 -5.61 -2.52
N HIS A 340 17.13 -4.33 -2.48
CA HIS A 340 18.37 -3.83 -3.05
C HIS A 340 19.63 -4.35 -2.31
N GLU A 341 19.53 -4.58 -1.00
CA GLU A 341 20.63 -5.21 -0.22
C GLU A 341 20.90 -6.66 -0.68
N GLU A 342 19.91 -7.31 -1.30
CA GLU A 342 20.00 -8.68 -1.80
C GLU A 342 20.82 -8.80 -3.09
N GLY A 343 21.10 -7.68 -3.75
CA GLY A 343 21.91 -7.61 -4.96
C GLY A 343 21.19 -6.91 -6.12
N GLY A 344 21.71 -7.14 -7.31
CA GLY A 344 21.24 -6.48 -8.53
C GLY A 344 21.95 -5.16 -8.80
N GLU A 345 21.86 -4.70 -10.05
CA GLU A 345 22.40 -3.42 -10.51
C GLU A 345 21.27 -2.40 -10.58
N ARG A 346 21.55 -1.14 -10.24
CA ARG A 346 20.63 -0.01 -10.43
C ARG A 346 21.28 0.99 -11.37
N ARG A 347 20.54 1.36 -12.44
CA ARG A 347 20.95 2.38 -13.41
C ARG A 347 19.93 3.50 -13.42
N PHE A 348 20.39 4.71 -13.17
CA PHE A 348 19.60 5.94 -13.25
C PHE A 348 19.89 6.68 -14.54
N ALA A 349 19.10 7.73 -14.82
CA ALA A 349 19.22 8.53 -16.03
C ALA A 349 19.34 7.68 -17.32
N THR A 350 18.64 6.54 -17.37
CA THR A 350 18.76 5.56 -18.45
C THR A 350 17.39 5.35 -19.10
N GLU A 351 17.29 5.66 -20.38
CA GLU A 351 16.08 5.50 -21.19
C GLU A 351 16.10 4.19 -21.96
N THR A 352 14.95 3.52 -22.01
CA THR A 352 14.73 2.36 -22.89
C THR A 352 14.24 2.84 -24.24
N LEU A 353 14.88 2.36 -25.33
CA LEU A 353 14.53 2.73 -26.70
C LEU A 353 13.71 1.66 -27.41
N GLU A 354 14.08 0.39 -27.29
CA GLU A 354 13.42 -0.74 -27.97
C GLU A 354 13.79 -2.07 -27.35
N PHE A 355 13.00 -3.11 -27.65
CA PHE A 355 13.23 -4.49 -27.27
C PHE A 355 13.49 -5.33 -28.51
N HIS A 356 14.51 -6.19 -28.48
CA HIS A 356 14.89 -7.02 -29.59
C HIS A 356 14.67 -8.51 -29.30
N GLY A 357 14.22 -9.23 -30.34
CA GLY A 357 13.99 -10.67 -30.35
C GLY A 357 13.16 -11.07 -31.57
N GLU A 358 13.00 -12.35 -31.84
CA GLU A 358 12.11 -12.85 -32.90
C GLU A 358 10.69 -13.06 -32.37
N THR A 359 10.53 -13.90 -31.35
CA THR A 359 9.26 -14.21 -30.66
C THR A 359 9.33 -13.91 -29.17
N GLU A 360 10.52 -13.95 -28.62
CA GLU A 360 10.81 -13.67 -27.21
C GLU A 360 11.87 -12.57 -27.12
N VAL A 361 11.81 -11.76 -26.07
CA VAL A 361 12.83 -10.75 -25.80
C VAL A 361 14.19 -11.42 -25.53
N ARG A 362 15.25 -10.88 -26.14
CA ARG A 362 16.64 -11.33 -25.94
C ARG A 362 17.57 -10.20 -25.58
N GLU A 363 17.21 -8.98 -25.93
CA GLU A 363 18.04 -7.81 -25.75
C GLU A 363 17.14 -6.57 -25.59
N ILE A 364 17.64 -5.60 -24.85
CA ILE A 364 17.04 -4.27 -24.68
C ILE A 364 18.08 -3.21 -25.09
N VAL A 365 17.63 -2.21 -25.85
CA VAL A 365 18.46 -1.08 -26.22
C VAL A 365 18.21 0.09 -25.28
N LEU A 366 19.28 0.58 -24.69
CA LEU A 366 19.29 1.60 -23.65
C LEU A 366 20.11 2.81 -24.07
N ARG A 367 19.67 3.98 -23.69
CA ARG A 367 20.40 5.24 -23.85
C ARG A 367 20.72 5.84 -22.47
N ASP A 368 21.99 6.13 -22.24
CA ASP A 368 22.41 6.94 -21.12
C ASP A 368 22.06 8.41 -21.40
N ASN A 369 21.27 9.03 -20.54
CA ASN A 369 20.75 10.39 -20.75
C ASN A 369 21.80 11.48 -20.52
N HIS A 370 22.94 11.17 -19.87
CA HIS A 370 24.04 12.12 -19.67
C HIS A 370 25.00 12.14 -20.85
N SER A 371 25.44 10.96 -21.28
CA SER A 371 26.42 10.84 -22.37
C SER A 371 25.77 10.77 -23.75
N GLY A 372 24.50 10.37 -23.83
CA GLY A 372 23.80 10.04 -25.08
C GLY A 372 24.25 8.71 -25.70
N GLU A 373 25.10 7.95 -25.01
CA GLU A 373 25.59 6.66 -25.48
C GLU A 373 24.47 5.63 -25.55
N VAL A 374 24.39 4.90 -26.64
CA VAL A 374 23.39 3.85 -26.85
C VAL A 374 24.07 2.51 -26.76
N ASN A 375 23.60 1.65 -25.89
CA ASN A 375 24.12 0.34 -25.62
C ASN A 375 23.00 -0.71 -25.59
N ALA A 376 23.32 -1.93 -26.02
CA ALA A 376 22.44 -3.07 -25.89
C ALA A 376 22.81 -3.89 -24.65
N ALA A 377 21.77 -4.41 -23.97
CA ALA A 377 21.92 -5.28 -22.82
C ALA A 377 21.10 -6.54 -22.99
N ARG A 378 21.65 -7.68 -22.61
CA ARG A 378 20.90 -8.95 -22.63
C ARG A 378 19.71 -8.88 -21.68
N ALA A 379 18.56 -9.34 -22.15
CA ALA A 379 17.31 -9.40 -21.41
C ALA A 379 16.51 -10.64 -21.81
N ASP A 380 16.35 -11.58 -20.91
CA ASP A 380 15.52 -12.79 -21.12
C ASP A 380 14.11 -12.60 -20.50
N LEU A 381 13.94 -11.57 -19.66
CA LEU A 381 12.70 -11.16 -19.01
C LEU A 381 12.75 -9.65 -18.73
N VAL A 382 11.72 -8.93 -19.15
CA VAL A 382 11.57 -7.49 -18.91
C VAL A 382 10.28 -7.23 -18.12
N LEU A 383 10.40 -6.51 -17.00
CA LEU A 383 9.29 -6.19 -16.10
C LEU A 383 9.05 -4.68 -16.08
N ILE A 384 7.89 -4.24 -16.57
CA ILE A 384 7.54 -2.83 -16.67
C ILE A 384 6.87 -2.37 -15.36
N ALA A 385 7.62 -1.69 -14.52
CA ALA A 385 7.21 -1.12 -13.22
C ALA A 385 7.02 0.42 -13.31
N ALA A 386 6.42 0.90 -14.41
CA ALA A 386 6.26 2.34 -14.72
C ALA A 386 5.00 2.97 -14.08
N GLY A 387 4.34 2.28 -13.14
CA GLY A 387 3.13 2.72 -12.46
C GLY A 387 1.85 2.43 -13.23
N PHE A 388 0.76 3.09 -12.83
CA PHE A 388 -0.59 2.88 -13.34
C PHE A 388 -1.15 4.16 -13.96
N VAL A 389 -2.19 4.00 -14.79
CA VAL A 389 -2.89 5.12 -15.42
C VAL A 389 -4.27 5.38 -14.81
N GLY A 390 -4.86 4.43 -14.10
CA GLY A 390 -6.17 4.59 -13.45
C GLY A 390 -6.90 3.29 -13.18
N PRO A 391 -8.14 3.35 -12.69
CA PRO A 391 -9.02 2.19 -12.50
C PRO A 391 -9.59 1.67 -13.83
N GLU A 392 -10.13 0.46 -13.80
CA GLU A 392 -10.93 -0.11 -14.89
C GLU A 392 -12.40 0.30 -14.69
N LEU A 393 -12.90 1.25 -15.49
CA LEU A 393 -14.20 1.89 -15.29
C LEU A 393 -15.28 1.38 -16.25
N THR A 394 -14.90 0.97 -17.46
CA THR A 394 -15.84 0.59 -18.53
C THR A 394 -16.77 -0.54 -18.11
N ALA A 395 -16.21 -1.57 -17.48
CA ALA A 395 -17.00 -2.70 -16.97
C ALA A 395 -18.07 -2.32 -15.95
N LEU A 396 -17.86 -1.21 -15.22
CA LEU A 396 -18.81 -0.67 -14.24
C LEU A 396 -19.83 0.30 -14.84
N GLY A 397 -19.72 0.65 -16.13
CA GLY A 397 -20.55 1.64 -16.79
C GLY A 397 -20.36 3.07 -16.28
N ILE A 398 -19.18 3.39 -15.75
CA ILE A 398 -18.84 4.71 -15.14
C ILE A 398 -17.71 5.44 -15.89
N ASP A 399 -17.55 5.16 -17.18
CA ASP A 399 -16.53 5.77 -18.05
C ASP A 399 -16.99 7.07 -18.73
N ALA A 400 -18.23 7.54 -18.43
CA ALA A 400 -18.71 8.81 -18.95
C ALA A 400 -17.83 10.00 -18.49
N PRO A 401 -17.56 10.99 -19.35
CA PRO A 401 -16.66 12.11 -19.02
C PRO A 401 -17.00 12.90 -17.75
N ALA A 402 -18.28 12.93 -17.35
CA ALA A 402 -18.73 13.59 -16.12
C ALA A 402 -18.37 12.81 -14.84
N LEU A 403 -18.00 11.53 -14.96
CA LEU A 403 -17.67 10.63 -13.85
C LEU A 403 -16.16 10.41 -13.71
N VAL A 404 -15.36 10.96 -14.63
CA VAL A 404 -13.91 10.73 -14.70
C VAL A 404 -13.16 12.06 -14.67
N THR A 405 -12.06 12.11 -13.94
CA THR A 405 -11.17 13.27 -13.89
C THR A 405 -10.24 13.31 -15.11
N THR A 406 -9.54 14.42 -15.33
CA THR A 406 -8.50 14.54 -16.37
C THR A 406 -7.29 13.60 -16.14
N ARG A 407 -7.22 12.91 -15.00
CA ARG A 407 -6.20 11.92 -14.68
C ARG A 407 -6.70 10.47 -14.79
N ASP A 408 -7.81 10.25 -15.48
CA ASP A 408 -8.46 8.94 -15.62
C ASP A 408 -8.84 8.27 -14.29
N THR A 409 -9.13 9.05 -13.24
CA THR A 409 -9.63 8.57 -11.95
C THR A 409 -11.09 8.93 -11.75
N ILE A 410 -11.79 8.29 -10.80
CA ILE A 410 -13.20 8.58 -10.53
C ILE A 410 -13.34 9.99 -9.97
N ALA A 411 -14.28 10.77 -10.53
CA ALA A 411 -14.63 12.09 -10.06
C ALA A 411 -15.65 11.99 -8.91
N VAL A 412 -15.32 12.57 -7.74
CA VAL A 412 -16.20 12.63 -6.57
C VAL A 412 -16.42 14.06 -6.12
N ASP A 413 -17.50 14.32 -5.41
CA ASP A 413 -17.76 15.58 -4.72
C ASP A 413 -17.01 15.65 -3.36
N GLU A 414 -17.24 16.71 -2.58
CA GLU A 414 -16.62 16.92 -1.26
C GLU A 414 -17.02 15.87 -0.23
N HIS A 415 -18.05 15.07 -0.52
CA HIS A 415 -18.56 13.98 0.31
C HIS A 415 -18.24 12.58 -0.24
N TRP A 416 -17.22 12.45 -1.10
CA TRP A 416 -16.79 11.19 -1.72
C TRP A 416 -17.83 10.55 -2.66
N ARG A 417 -18.91 11.26 -3.02
CA ARG A 417 -20.01 10.74 -3.82
C ARG A 417 -19.75 11.01 -5.30
N LEU A 418 -20.15 10.06 -6.15
CA LEU A 418 -20.24 10.25 -7.59
C LEU A 418 -21.48 11.08 -7.93
N ALA A 419 -21.41 12.39 -7.74
CA ALA A 419 -22.56 13.29 -7.84
C ALA A 419 -23.21 13.31 -9.24
N ALA A 420 -22.43 13.05 -10.30
CA ALA A 420 -22.93 12.97 -11.68
C ALA A 420 -23.62 11.63 -12.01
N LEU A 421 -23.53 10.62 -11.14
CA LEU A 421 -24.23 9.34 -11.32
C LEU A 421 -25.65 9.46 -10.79
N THR A 422 -26.64 9.40 -11.70
CA THR A 422 -28.07 9.49 -11.36
C THR A 422 -28.61 8.19 -10.72
N GLY A 423 -29.69 8.29 -9.94
CA GLY A 423 -30.38 7.16 -9.31
C GLY A 423 -30.60 7.36 -7.81
N GLU A 424 -31.46 6.54 -7.19
CA GLU A 424 -31.88 6.70 -5.80
C GLU A 424 -30.77 6.32 -4.82
N THR A 425 -30.09 5.18 -5.02
CA THR A 425 -29.00 4.73 -4.16
C THR A 425 -27.70 5.42 -4.53
N PRO A 426 -27.04 6.12 -3.60
CA PRO A 426 -25.80 6.83 -3.87
C PRO A 426 -24.62 5.87 -4.06
N VAL A 427 -23.69 6.27 -4.91
CA VAL A 427 -22.41 5.59 -5.10
C VAL A 427 -21.29 6.53 -4.65
N PHE A 428 -20.39 6.01 -3.85
CA PHE A 428 -19.19 6.68 -3.33
C PHE A 428 -17.95 6.02 -3.92
N ALA A 429 -16.81 6.70 -3.89
CA ALA A 429 -15.54 6.08 -4.27
C ALA A 429 -14.38 6.61 -3.41
N CYS A 430 -13.34 5.79 -3.25
CA CYS A 430 -12.16 6.15 -2.45
C CYS A 430 -10.91 5.37 -2.87
N GLY A 431 -9.79 5.76 -2.29
CA GLY A 431 -8.48 5.15 -2.52
C GLY A 431 -7.92 5.49 -3.90
N ASP A 432 -7.06 4.62 -4.43
CA ASP A 432 -6.39 4.87 -5.70
C ASP A 432 -7.35 5.00 -6.89
N ALA A 433 -8.59 4.57 -6.77
CA ALA A 433 -9.62 4.80 -7.78
C ALA A 433 -9.97 6.29 -7.95
N VAL A 434 -9.83 7.09 -6.89
CA VAL A 434 -10.08 8.54 -6.86
C VAL A 434 -8.78 9.33 -6.94
N ARG A 435 -7.79 8.97 -6.11
CA ARG A 435 -6.52 9.67 -5.99
C ARG A 435 -5.55 9.38 -7.14
N GLY A 436 -5.62 8.22 -7.74
CA GLY A 436 -4.55 7.58 -8.49
C GLY A 436 -3.64 6.80 -7.56
N GLN A 437 -2.63 6.11 -8.11
CA GLN A 437 -1.72 5.30 -7.30
C GLN A 437 -1.11 6.11 -6.14
N SER A 438 -1.14 5.56 -4.93
CA SER A 438 -0.74 6.26 -3.72
C SER A 438 -0.15 5.33 -2.66
N LEU A 439 0.13 5.85 -1.47
CA LEU A 439 0.62 5.06 -0.36
C LEU A 439 -0.54 4.31 0.31
N ILE A 440 -0.24 3.16 0.90
CA ILE A 440 -1.23 2.36 1.65
C ILE A 440 -1.95 3.18 2.74
N VAL A 441 -1.22 4.06 3.42
CA VAL A 441 -1.78 4.91 4.48
C VAL A 441 -2.81 5.91 3.92
N TRP A 442 -2.66 6.39 2.68
CA TRP A 442 -3.65 7.22 1.99
C TRP A 442 -4.89 6.41 1.61
N ALA A 443 -4.70 5.20 1.08
CA ALA A 443 -5.82 4.32 0.74
C ALA A 443 -6.69 4.01 1.97
N ILE A 444 -6.06 3.70 3.12
CA ILE A 444 -6.78 3.47 4.39
C ILE A 444 -7.49 4.76 4.84
N ALA A 445 -6.81 5.92 4.80
CA ALA A 445 -7.39 7.19 5.22
C ALA A 445 -8.61 7.60 4.39
N GLU A 446 -8.54 7.42 3.07
CA GLU A 446 -9.67 7.69 2.17
C GLU A 446 -10.82 6.69 2.37
N GLY A 447 -10.53 5.40 2.60
CA GLY A 447 -11.54 4.41 2.95
C GLY A 447 -12.30 4.78 4.23
N ARG A 448 -11.58 5.26 5.26
CA ARG A 448 -12.17 5.78 6.50
C ARG A 448 -13.07 7.00 6.25
N SER A 449 -12.58 7.97 5.47
CA SER A 449 -13.33 9.20 5.19
C SER A 449 -14.58 8.94 4.33
N ALA A 450 -14.47 8.05 3.35
CA ALA A 450 -15.64 7.65 2.54
C ALA A 450 -16.68 6.91 3.39
N ALA A 451 -16.24 6.05 4.33
CA ALA A 451 -17.15 5.39 5.26
C ALA A 451 -17.89 6.40 6.15
N ALA A 452 -17.18 7.42 6.65
CA ALA A 452 -17.82 8.50 7.44
C ALA A 452 -18.86 9.28 6.61
N ALA A 453 -18.57 9.52 5.33
CA ALA A 453 -19.52 10.19 4.42
C ALA A 453 -20.77 9.31 4.16
N VAL A 454 -20.59 8.01 3.98
CA VAL A 454 -21.71 7.05 3.83
C VAL A 454 -22.55 7.00 5.10
N ASP A 455 -21.91 6.88 6.28
CA ASP A 455 -22.60 6.86 7.56
C ASP A 455 -23.41 8.15 7.79
N ALA A 456 -22.81 9.33 7.53
CA ALA A 456 -23.51 10.61 7.60
C ALA A 456 -24.71 10.68 6.64
N TYR A 457 -24.58 10.13 5.43
CA TYR A 457 -25.67 10.08 4.47
C TYR A 457 -26.84 9.19 4.97
N LEU A 458 -26.52 8.03 5.54
CA LEU A 458 -27.51 7.03 5.95
C LEU A 458 -28.16 7.33 7.30
N ALA A 459 -27.42 7.93 8.23
CA ALA A 459 -27.83 8.22 9.61
C ALA A 459 -28.16 9.71 9.88
N GLY A 460 -27.82 10.60 8.95
CA GLY A 460 -27.98 12.06 9.09
C GLY A 460 -26.77 12.74 9.76
N ASP A 461 -25.93 12.02 10.48
CA ASP A 461 -24.68 12.47 11.10
C ASP A 461 -23.76 11.25 11.26
N SER A 462 -22.45 11.49 11.43
CA SER A 462 -21.48 10.43 11.65
C SER A 462 -20.53 10.75 12.81
N ARG A 463 -20.23 9.73 13.60
CA ARG A 463 -19.19 9.76 14.64
C ARG A 463 -17.87 9.12 14.17
N LEU A 464 -17.83 8.60 12.95
CA LEU A 464 -16.64 8.02 12.36
C LEU A 464 -15.60 9.11 12.05
N GLY A 465 -14.34 8.79 12.22
CA GLY A 465 -13.25 9.68 11.84
C GLY A 465 -13.14 9.81 10.32
N ALA A 466 -13.10 11.06 9.83
CA ALA A 466 -12.83 11.40 8.44
C ALA A 466 -11.47 12.12 8.36
N PRO A 467 -10.35 11.38 8.30
CA PRO A 467 -9.03 11.97 8.45
C PRO A 467 -8.61 12.86 7.28
N VAL A 468 -9.15 12.63 6.08
CA VAL A 468 -8.81 13.39 4.86
C VAL A 468 -10.05 13.77 4.08
N THR A 469 -9.94 14.83 3.28
CA THR A 469 -10.95 15.22 2.28
C THR A 469 -10.58 14.66 0.90
N PRO A 470 -11.55 14.54 -0.04
CA PRO A 470 -11.23 14.23 -1.43
C PRO A 470 -10.18 15.20 -1.98
N TYR A 471 -9.22 14.66 -2.74
CA TYR A 471 -8.14 15.45 -3.36
C TYR A 471 -7.20 16.18 -2.36
N ALA A 472 -7.22 15.82 -1.09
CA ALA A 472 -6.23 16.32 -0.14
C ALA A 472 -4.81 16.09 -0.67
N LEU A 473 -3.95 17.10 -0.57
CA LEU A 473 -2.57 17.00 -1.06
C LEU A 473 -1.75 16.09 -0.12
N SER A 474 -0.92 15.25 -0.73
CA SER A 474 0.15 14.56 0.01
C SER A 474 1.25 15.58 0.33
N TRP A 475 1.69 15.59 1.57
CA TRP A 475 2.84 16.39 2.02
C TRP A 475 4.17 15.85 1.48
#